data_bf5988853b51925974ad5500d48cfc17
#
_entry.id   bf5988853b51925974ad5500d48cfc17
#
_cell.length_a   1.000
_cell.length_b   1.000
_cell.length_c   1.000
_cell.angle_alpha   90.00
_cell.angle_beta   90.00
_cell.angle_gamma   90.00
#
_symmetry.space_group_name_H-M   'P 1'
#
loop_
_entity.id
_entity.type
_entity.pdbx_description
1 polymer ?
#
loop_
_entity_poly.entity_id
_entity_poly.type
_entity_poly.pdbx_seq_one_letter_code
_entity_poly.pdbx_strand_id
1 'polypeptide(L)'
;MTIKSDKWIKSNAIEHEMIKPFESKQIRENKSEKLISYGLSSYGYDVRCSEHFKIFTNIKSATVDPKSFDPDSFVDYKGSECIIPPNSFALASTIEYFKIPRNVLTICLGKST
;
A
#
# COMPACT_ATOMS: atom_id res chain seq x y z
N MET A 1 -19.30 -0.75 17.39
CA MET A 1 -18.10 -0.88 16.52
C MET A 1 -18.28 -2.09 15.62
N THR A 2 -18.16 -1.92 14.31
CA THR A 2 -18.37 -3.00 13.35
C THR A 2 -17.27 -3.00 12.27
N ILE A 3 -16.98 -4.18 11.78
CA ILE A 3 -16.15 -4.33 10.57
C ILE A 3 -17.04 -3.96 9.37
N LYS A 4 -16.53 -3.10 8.51
CA LYS A 4 -17.29 -2.60 7.37
C LYS A 4 -17.26 -3.59 6.20
N SER A 5 -18.42 -3.76 5.57
CA SER A 5 -18.56 -4.64 4.42
C SER A 5 -18.12 -3.97 3.12
N ASP A 6 -18.01 -4.76 2.07
CA ASP A 6 -17.72 -4.28 0.71
C ASP A 6 -18.72 -3.22 0.24
N LYS A 7 -20.00 -3.40 0.54
CA LYS A 7 -21.05 -2.43 0.16
C LYS A 7 -20.80 -1.07 0.83
N TRP A 8 -20.45 -1.07 2.10
CA TRP A 8 -20.14 0.15 2.82
C TRP A 8 -18.90 0.83 2.26
N ILE A 9 -17.83 0.04 2.02
CA ILE A 9 -16.57 0.56 1.47
C ILE A 9 -16.81 1.15 0.08
N LYS A 10 -17.53 0.45 -0.79
CA LYS A 10 -17.86 0.93 -2.12
C LYS A 10 -18.66 2.23 -2.08
N SER A 11 -19.66 2.31 -1.25
CA SER A 11 -20.50 3.51 -1.10
C SER A 11 -19.66 4.72 -0.68
N ASN A 12 -18.81 4.56 0.32
CA ASN A 12 -17.96 5.65 0.80
C ASN A 12 -16.85 6.03 -0.19
N ALA A 13 -16.31 5.05 -0.90
CA ALA A 13 -15.30 5.32 -1.92
C ALA A 13 -15.87 6.15 -3.08
N ILE A 14 -17.10 5.86 -3.49
CA ILE A 14 -17.77 6.56 -4.59
C ILE A 14 -18.30 7.92 -4.13
N GLU A 15 -19.00 7.98 -3.00
CA GLU A 15 -19.68 9.20 -2.55
C GLU A 15 -18.73 10.20 -1.89
N HIS A 16 -17.72 9.73 -1.18
CA HIS A 16 -16.82 10.59 -0.39
C HIS A 16 -15.35 10.48 -0.80
N GLU A 17 -15.07 9.80 -1.89
CA GLU A 17 -13.70 9.61 -2.39
C GLU A 17 -12.76 9.04 -1.32
N MET A 18 -13.27 8.12 -0.49
CA MET A 18 -12.49 7.54 0.59
C MET A 18 -11.24 6.79 0.09
N ILE A 19 -11.34 6.18 -1.09
CA ILE A 19 -10.25 5.49 -1.78
C ILE A 19 -10.21 5.98 -3.23
N LYS A 20 -9.06 6.45 -3.69
CA LYS A 20 -8.93 7.00 -5.05
C LYS A 20 -7.54 6.67 -5.64
N PRO A 21 -7.44 6.04 -6.82
CA PRO A 21 -8.52 5.47 -7.62
C PRO A 21 -9.14 4.25 -6.94
N PHE A 22 -10.42 4.02 -7.18
CA PHE A 22 -11.17 2.93 -6.57
C PHE A 22 -11.57 1.90 -7.61
N GLU A 23 -11.22 0.63 -7.34
CA GLU A 23 -11.62 -0.51 -8.16
C GLU A 23 -12.69 -1.32 -7.42
N SER A 24 -13.90 -1.39 -7.98
CA SER A 24 -15.05 -2.01 -7.32
C SER A 24 -15.05 -3.53 -7.35
N LYS A 25 -14.06 -4.13 -7.99
CA LYS A 25 -13.92 -5.59 -8.10
C LYS A 25 -12.49 -6.01 -7.78
N GLN A 26 -12.31 -7.28 -7.45
CA GLN A 26 -10.98 -7.86 -7.37
C GLN A 26 -10.41 -8.05 -8.77
N ILE A 27 -9.30 -7.39 -9.07
CA ILE A 27 -8.58 -7.53 -10.33
C ILE A 27 -7.46 -8.52 -10.09
N ARG A 28 -7.47 -9.63 -10.82
CA ARG A 28 -6.50 -10.71 -10.67
C ARG A 28 -5.72 -11.02 -11.95
N GLU A 29 -6.22 -10.55 -13.08
CA GLU A 29 -5.65 -10.83 -14.39
C GLU A 29 -5.76 -9.60 -15.29
N ASN A 30 -4.79 -9.46 -16.18
CA ASN A 30 -4.82 -8.47 -17.24
C ASN A 30 -4.31 -9.14 -18.52
N LYS A 31 -5.16 -9.24 -19.57
CA LYS A 31 -4.81 -9.82 -20.87
C LYS A 31 -4.12 -11.19 -20.75
N SER A 32 -4.69 -12.10 -19.95
CA SER A 32 -4.18 -13.44 -19.68
C SER A 32 -2.93 -13.49 -18.81
N GLU A 33 -2.44 -12.36 -18.28
CA GLU A 33 -1.34 -12.34 -17.32
C GLU A 33 -1.91 -12.31 -15.90
N LYS A 34 -1.30 -13.09 -15.02
CA LYS A 34 -1.64 -13.07 -13.60
C LYS A 34 -0.99 -11.86 -12.93
N LEU A 35 -1.79 -11.11 -12.19
CA LEU A 35 -1.34 -9.96 -11.41
C LEU A 35 -1.43 -10.27 -9.93
N ILE A 36 -0.67 -9.52 -9.13
CA ILE A 36 -0.95 -9.42 -7.69
C ILE A 36 -2.33 -8.76 -7.58
N SER A 37 -3.29 -9.46 -6.99
CA SER A 37 -4.68 -8.99 -6.96
C SER A 37 -4.81 -7.69 -6.19
N TYR A 38 -5.68 -6.82 -6.68
CA TYR A 38 -6.01 -5.55 -6.02
C TYR A 38 -7.49 -5.24 -6.19
N GLY A 39 -7.97 -4.28 -5.42
CA GLY A 39 -9.35 -3.83 -5.50
C GLY A 39 -10.18 -4.22 -4.29
N LEU A 40 -11.47 -4.06 -4.40
CA LEU A 40 -12.42 -4.30 -3.31
C LEU A 40 -12.53 -5.77 -2.98
N SER A 41 -12.39 -6.11 -1.70
CA SER A 41 -12.64 -7.44 -1.15
C SER A 41 -13.87 -7.40 -0.24
N SER A 42 -14.22 -8.54 0.37
CA SER A 42 -15.45 -8.66 1.16
C SER A 42 -15.52 -7.70 2.36
N TYR A 43 -14.38 -7.45 3.00
CA TYR A 43 -14.30 -6.61 4.19
C TYR A 43 -13.11 -5.67 4.18
N GLY A 44 -12.56 -5.38 3.03
CA GLY A 44 -11.38 -4.54 2.93
C GLY A 44 -11.05 -4.16 1.50
N TYR A 45 -9.89 -3.59 1.33
CA TYR A 45 -9.40 -3.16 0.02
C TYR A 45 -7.94 -3.54 -0.14
N ASP A 46 -7.64 -4.24 -1.21
CA ASP A 46 -6.28 -4.66 -1.54
C ASP A 46 -5.58 -3.58 -2.35
N VAL A 47 -4.55 -3.00 -1.77
CA VAL A 47 -3.84 -1.87 -2.35
C VAL A 47 -2.71 -2.31 -3.27
N ARG A 48 -2.23 -1.38 -4.07
CA ARG A 48 -1.07 -1.58 -4.96
C ARG A 48 0.09 -0.70 -4.51
N CYS A 49 1.31 -1.19 -4.67
CA CYS A 49 2.49 -0.35 -4.50
C CYS A 49 2.68 0.55 -5.73
N SER A 50 3.07 1.80 -5.49
CA SER A 50 3.53 2.68 -6.54
C SER A 50 4.93 2.26 -7.01
N GLU A 51 5.44 2.92 -8.03
CA GLU A 51 6.79 2.66 -8.55
C GLU A 51 7.89 3.38 -7.78
N HIS A 52 7.55 4.10 -6.73
CA HIS A 52 8.51 4.86 -5.93
C HIS A 52 8.83 4.12 -4.64
N PHE A 53 10.13 3.89 -4.42
CA PHE A 53 10.64 3.16 -3.28
C PHE A 53 11.78 3.91 -2.61
N LYS A 54 11.92 3.74 -1.30
CA LYS A 54 13.10 4.13 -0.55
C LYS A 54 13.71 2.86 0.03
N ILE A 55 14.91 2.51 -0.43
CA ILE A 55 15.61 1.29 0.01
C ILE A 55 16.56 1.67 1.12
N PHE A 56 16.45 1.00 2.26
CA PHE A 56 17.34 1.23 3.39
C PHE A 56 18.74 0.67 3.07
N THR A 57 19.75 1.50 3.35
CA THR A 57 21.13 1.10 3.29
C THR A 57 21.75 1.32 4.66
N ASN A 58 22.52 0.35 5.16
CA ASN A 58 23.16 0.45 6.48
C ASN A 58 24.60 0.97 6.41
N ILE A 59 24.91 1.72 5.36
CA ILE A 59 26.27 2.21 5.13
C ILE A 59 26.68 3.25 6.18
N LYS A 60 25.75 4.15 6.55
CA LYS A 60 26.03 5.24 7.49
C LYS A 60 25.42 5.04 8.87
N SER A 61 24.41 4.21 8.99
CA SER A 61 23.73 3.97 10.26
C SER A 61 23.21 2.55 10.31
N ALA A 62 23.49 1.84 11.39
CA ALA A 62 22.95 0.52 11.66
C ALA A 62 21.60 0.61 12.40
N THR A 63 21.19 1.80 12.81
CA THR A 63 19.98 2.02 13.61
C THR A 63 18.97 2.82 12.81
N VAL A 64 17.72 2.35 12.81
CA VAL A 64 16.59 3.10 12.28
C VAL A 64 15.81 3.70 13.44
N ASP A 65 15.84 5.03 13.55
CA ASP A 65 15.09 5.75 14.55
C ASP A 65 13.86 6.37 13.88
N PRO A 66 12.65 5.92 14.20
CA PRO A 66 11.43 6.48 13.59
C PRO A 66 11.18 7.95 13.93
N LYS A 67 11.83 8.47 14.96
CA LYS A 67 11.73 9.88 15.35
C LYS A 67 12.79 10.76 14.70
N SER A 68 13.82 10.17 14.15
CA SER A 68 14.95 10.91 13.56
C SER A 68 15.55 10.08 12.42
N PHE A 69 14.82 10.05 11.31
CA PHE A 69 15.31 9.38 10.11
C PHE A 69 16.52 10.12 9.54
N ASP A 70 17.56 9.38 9.27
CA ASP A 70 18.69 9.87 8.49
C ASP A 70 18.38 9.66 7.00
N PRO A 71 18.14 10.74 6.23
CA PRO A 71 17.83 10.60 4.80
C PRO A 71 18.98 9.99 4.00
N ASP A 72 20.21 10.05 4.50
CA ASP A 72 21.35 9.41 3.84
C ASP A 72 21.37 7.89 4.00
N SER A 73 20.51 7.34 4.87
CA SER A 73 20.36 5.90 5.06
C SER A 73 19.43 5.26 4.02
N PHE A 74 18.82 6.04 3.15
CA PHE A 74 17.89 5.56 2.14
C PHE A 74 18.32 5.96 0.74
N VAL A 75 18.11 5.05 -0.21
CA VAL A 75 18.29 5.31 -1.62
C VAL A 75 16.90 5.38 -2.29
N ASP A 76 16.64 6.47 -2.98
CA ASP A 76 15.41 6.61 -3.76
C ASP A 76 15.53 5.78 -5.03
N TYR A 77 14.51 4.97 -5.29
CA TYR A 77 14.45 4.12 -6.47
C TYR A 77 13.06 4.21 -7.10
N LYS A 78 13.04 4.28 -8.43
CA LYS A 78 11.80 4.26 -9.22
C LYS A 78 11.86 3.14 -10.23
N GLY A 79 10.86 2.27 -10.24
CA GLY A 79 10.77 1.18 -11.20
C GLY A 79 9.61 0.25 -10.92
N SER A 80 9.33 -0.64 -11.86
CA SER A 80 8.26 -1.63 -11.75
C SER A 80 8.62 -2.80 -10.83
N GLU A 81 9.90 -2.97 -10.57
CA GLU A 81 10.42 -4.00 -9.66
C GLU A 81 11.37 -3.35 -8.67
N CYS A 82 11.33 -3.80 -7.43
CA CYS A 82 12.22 -3.34 -6.38
C CYS A 82 12.94 -4.54 -5.76
N ILE A 83 14.27 -4.53 -5.84
CA ILE A 83 15.09 -5.56 -5.20
C ILE A 83 15.46 -5.07 -3.80
N ILE A 84 15.07 -5.83 -2.79
CA ILE A 84 15.40 -5.56 -1.41
C ILE A 84 16.61 -6.42 -1.03
N PRO A 85 17.76 -5.81 -0.73
CA PRO A 85 18.96 -6.57 -0.34
C PRO A 85 18.75 -7.36 0.93
N PRO A 86 19.55 -8.41 1.18
CA PRO A 86 19.55 -9.10 2.48
C PRO A 86 19.80 -8.12 3.65
N ASN A 87 19.13 -8.36 4.77
CA ASN A 87 19.23 -7.54 5.98
C ASN A 87 18.85 -6.08 5.76
N SER A 88 17.95 -5.82 4.81
CA SER A 88 17.46 -4.49 4.50
C SER A 88 15.95 -4.49 4.42
N PHE A 89 15.38 -3.33 4.14
CA PHE A 89 13.96 -3.16 3.88
C PHE A 89 13.74 -1.99 2.93
N ALA A 90 12.54 -1.88 2.41
CA ALA A 90 12.15 -0.76 1.57
C ALA A 90 10.87 -0.12 2.10
N LEU A 91 10.79 1.19 1.95
CA LEU A 91 9.56 1.94 2.15
C LEU A 91 8.91 2.15 0.78
N ALA A 92 7.62 1.88 0.71
CA ALA A 92 6.84 2.06 -0.49
C ALA A 92 5.58 2.85 -0.17
N SER A 93 5.00 3.46 -1.17
CA SER A 93 3.69 4.12 -1.05
C SER A 93 2.67 3.39 -1.91
N THR A 94 1.40 3.55 -1.57
CA THR A 94 0.32 3.00 -2.37
C THR A 94 0.04 3.89 -3.60
N ILE A 95 -0.45 3.27 -4.67
CA ILE A 95 -1.01 4.03 -5.79
C ILE A 95 -2.26 4.77 -5.32
N GLU A 96 -3.05 4.11 -4.48
CA GLU A 96 -4.29 4.66 -3.94
C GLU A 96 -4.01 5.77 -2.93
N TYR A 97 -4.82 6.80 -2.98
CA TYR A 97 -4.92 7.84 -1.96
C TYR A 97 -6.12 7.54 -1.07
N PHE A 98 -5.93 7.60 0.24
CA PHE A 98 -6.97 7.30 1.22
C PHE A 98 -7.40 8.55 1.98
N LYS A 99 -8.70 8.75 2.05
CA LYS A 99 -9.33 9.78 2.84
C LYS A 99 -10.27 9.13 3.84
N ILE A 100 -9.69 8.62 4.92
CA ILE A 100 -10.43 7.83 5.90
C ILE A 100 -11.28 8.75 6.79
N PRO A 101 -12.58 8.48 6.96
CA PRO A 101 -13.43 9.26 7.87
C PRO A 101 -12.93 9.19 9.32
N ARG A 102 -13.20 10.25 10.09
CA ARG A 102 -12.74 10.32 11.50
C ARG A 102 -13.28 9.22 12.40
N ASN A 103 -14.44 8.67 12.07
CA ASN A 103 -15.09 7.61 12.85
C ASN A 103 -14.71 6.20 12.37
N VAL A 104 -13.69 6.07 11.53
CA VAL A 104 -13.25 4.79 10.97
C VAL A 104 -11.79 4.55 11.30
N LEU A 105 -11.50 3.36 11.82
CA LEU A 105 -10.13 2.87 12.03
C LEU A 105 -9.76 1.94 10.88
N THR A 106 -8.58 2.13 10.33
CA THR A 106 -8.05 1.26 9.29
C THR A 106 -6.91 0.40 9.83
N ILE A 107 -6.94 -0.88 9.52
CA ILE A 107 -5.87 -1.80 9.87
C ILE A 107 -5.19 -2.26 8.58
N CYS A 108 -3.86 -2.10 8.52
CA CYS A 108 -3.04 -2.61 7.42
C CYS A 108 -2.56 -4.02 7.72
N LEU A 109 -2.79 -4.92 6.76
CA LEU A 109 -2.35 -6.31 6.86
C LEU A 109 -1.62 -6.71 5.59
N GLY A 110 -0.65 -7.61 5.72
CA GLY A 110 0.01 -8.20 4.58
C GLY A 110 -0.77 -9.36 3.99
N LYS A 111 -0.57 -9.61 2.71
CA LYS A 111 -1.11 -10.77 2.01
C LYS A 111 -0.11 -11.28 0.97
N SER A 112 -0.31 -12.50 0.49
CA SER A 112 0.60 -13.16 -0.45
C SER A 112 -0.01 -13.44 -1.82
N THR A 113 -1.17 -12.91 -2.11
CA THR A 113 -1.84 -13.16 -3.41
C THR A 113 -2.08 -11.91 -4.22
#